data_8ca2d6b14eb5d0b774110b5c8ffa256c
#
_entry.id   8ca2d6b14eb5d0b774110b5c8ffa256c
#
_cell.length_a   1.000
_cell.length_b   1.000
_cell.length_c   1.000
_cell.angle_alpha   90.00
_cell.angle_beta   90.00
_cell.angle_gamma   90.00
#
_symmetry.space_group_name_H-M   'P 1'
#
loop_
_entity.id
_entity.type
_entity.pdbx_description
1 polymer ?
#
loop_
_entity_poly.entity_id
_entity_poly.type
_entity_poly.pdbx_seq_one_letter_code
_entity_poly.pdbx_strand_id
1 'polypeptide(L)'
;VMANIAPKFLTQMVSLLNQGNTDEAIKIQTALKPLLDLVVVTTQEESEFGAVTCRARNPLPLKTLMQLLGMPGGPCRRPLGKMTQKGFHVLLDAAKTVQANNPEIFEPIGSFFNVNIEDRLNNPEFQKDLWYNY
;
A
#
# COMPACT_ATOMS: atom_id res chain seq x y z
N VAL A 1 -6.27 9.29 2.66
CA VAL A 1 -5.90 8.08 1.95
C VAL A 1 -4.85 7.35 2.75
N MET A 2 -3.61 7.83 2.80
CA MET A 2 -2.52 7.19 3.54
C MET A 2 -2.73 7.18 5.08
N ALA A 3 -3.53 8.09 5.62
CA ALA A 3 -3.88 8.12 7.04
C ALA A 3 -4.61 6.85 7.56
N ASN A 4 -5.12 6.02 6.67
CA ASN A 4 -5.68 4.71 7.06
C ASN A 4 -4.57 3.67 7.36
N ILE A 5 -3.37 3.87 6.84
CA ILE A 5 -2.22 2.96 7.00
C ILE A 5 -1.25 3.50 8.05
N ALA A 6 -0.85 4.78 7.93
CA ALA A 6 0.20 5.38 8.75
C ALA A 6 -0.25 6.74 9.35
N PRO A 7 -1.35 6.79 10.15
CA PRO A 7 -1.87 8.04 10.69
C PRO A 7 -0.87 8.76 11.59
N LYS A 8 -0.16 8.01 12.44
CA LYS A 8 0.85 8.54 13.37
C LYS A 8 1.95 9.30 12.63
N PHE A 9 2.53 8.69 11.59
CA PHE A 9 3.63 9.28 10.83
C PHE A 9 3.19 10.51 10.03
N LEU A 10 1.98 10.50 9.46
CA LEU A 10 1.44 11.68 8.78
C LEU A 10 1.20 12.83 9.75
N THR A 11 0.61 12.57 10.91
CA THR A 11 0.40 13.60 11.94
C THR A 11 1.72 14.17 12.41
N GLN A 12 2.73 13.32 12.65
CA GLN A 12 4.06 13.75 13.05
C GLN A 12 4.73 14.62 11.97
N MET A 13 4.67 14.20 10.72
CA MET A 13 5.21 14.95 9.58
C MET A 13 4.60 16.35 9.49
N VAL A 14 3.27 16.46 9.59
CA VAL A 14 2.57 17.76 9.56
C VAL A 14 2.96 18.61 10.77
N SER A 15 3.06 18.03 11.96
CA SER A 15 3.49 18.75 13.17
C SER A 15 4.89 19.32 13.02
N LEU A 16 5.83 18.55 12.49
CA LEU A 16 7.21 19.00 12.24
C LEU A 16 7.26 20.15 11.22
N LEU A 17 6.47 20.06 10.15
CA LEU A 17 6.36 21.15 9.17
C LEU A 17 5.83 22.44 9.80
N ASN A 18 4.80 22.36 10.64
CA ASN A 18 4.23 23.50 11.35
C ASN A 18 5.22 24.14 12.33
N GLN A 19 6.17 23.36 12.84
CA GLN A 19 7.25 23.82 13.73
C GLN A 19 8.48 24.35 12.97
N GLY A 20 8.49 24.28 11.64
CA GLY A 20 9.64 24.63 10.81
C GLY A 20 10.74 23.58 10.73
N ASN A 21 10.52 22.38 11.29
CA ASN A 21 11.48 21.28 11.30
C ASN A 21 11.41 20.47 9.98
N THR A 22 11.72 21.14 8.87
CA THR A 22 11.56 20.60 7.52
C THR A 22 12.41 19.36 7.26
N ASP A 23 13.65 19.34 7.75
CA ASP A 23 14.55 18.20 7.53
C ASP A 23 14.04 16.90 8.15
N GLU A 24 13.49 16.96 9.37
CA GLU A 24 12.88 15.80 10.02
C GLU A 24 11.57 15.38 9.33
N ALA A 25 10.78 16.32 8.85
CA ALA A 25 9.58 16.02 8.07
C ALA A 25 9.92 15.31 6.74
N ILE A 26 11.00 15.72 6.07
CA ILE A 26 11.49 15.06 4.83
C ILE A 26 11.92 13.61 5.09
N LYS A 27 12.53 13.31 6.23
CA LYS A 27 12.87 11.93 6.60
C LYS A 27 11.63 11.04 6.67
N ILE A 28 10.58 11.53 7.33
CA ILE A 28 9.30 10.80 7.42
C ILE A 28 8.67 10.66 6.03
N GLN A 29 8.65 11.71 5.23
CA GLN A 29 8.15 11.67 3.85
C GLN A 29 8.90 10.61 3.02
N THR A 30 10.22 10.55 3.14
CA THR A 30 11.07 9.57 2.44
C THR A 30 10.74 8.15 2.86
N ALA A 31 10.56 7.90 4.16
CA ALA A 31 10.15 6.60 4.68
C ALA A 31 8.75 6.16 4.17
N LEU A 32 7.82 7.11 4.06
CA LEU A 32 6.47 6.86 3.56
C LEU A 32 6.37 6.83 2.04
N LYS A 33 7.37 7.31 1.31
CA LYS A 33 7.29 7.50 -0.15
C LYS A 33 6.83 6.26 -0.93
N PRO A 34 7.33 5.03 -0.67
CA PRO A 34 6.86 3.86 -1.41
C PRO A 34 5.33 3.65 -1.28
N LEU A 35 4.75 3.98 -0.13
CA LEU A 35 3.31 3.89 0.09
C LEU A 35 2.54 5.06 -0.51
N LEU A 36 3.11 6.27 -0.47
CA LEU A 36 2.50 7.46 -1.08
C LEU A 36 2.37 7.33 -2.59
N ASP A 37 3.33 6.68 -3.23
CA ASP A 37 3.32 6.42 -4.68
C ASP A 37 2.22 5.42 -5.09
N LEU A 38 1.66 4.65 -4.15
CA LEU A 38 0.56 3.71 -4.41
C LEU A 38 -0.81 4.38 -4.61
N VAL A 39 -0.93 5.69 -4.49
CA VAL A 39 -2.21 6.40 -4.75
C VAL A 39 -2.72 6.13 -6.17
N VAL A 40 -1.80 5.99 -7.13
CA VAL A 40 -2.08 5.53 -8.50
C VAL A 40 -0.99 4.56 -8.94
N VAL A 41 -1.36 3.30 -9.15
CA VAL A 41 -0.47 2.28 -9.73
C VAL A 41 -0.79 2.12 -11.21
N THR A 42 0.20 2.34 -12.06
CA THR A 42 0.07 2.21 -13.52
C THR A 42 0.95 1.07 -14.01
N THR A 43 0.36 0.15 -14.79
CA THR A 43 1.07 -0.99 -15.38
C THR A 43 0.74 -1.13 -16.86
N GLN A 44 1.61 -1.81 -17.60
CA GLN A 44 1.36 -2.25 -18.97
C GLN A 44 1.03 -3.74 -18.96
N GLU A 45 -0.14 -4.08 -19.43
CA GLU A 45 -0.64 -5.45 -19.52
C GLU A 45 -0.71 -5.87 -20.98
N GLU A 46 -0.38 -7.13 -21.25
CA GLU A 46 -0.56 -7.71 -22.59
C GLU A 46 -1.98 -8.26 -22.71
N SER A 47 -2.61 -8.00 -23.84
CA SER A 47 -3.91 -8.55 -24.18
C SER A 47 -3.90 -9.10 -25.62
N GLU A 48 -4.93 -9.83 -26.01
CA GLU A 48 -5.12 -10.28 -27.40
C GLU A 48 -5.19 -9.12 -28.42
N PHE A 49 -5.46 -7.90 -27.96
CA PHE A 49 -5.52 -6.68 -28.77
C PHE A 49 -4.26 -5.81 -28.67
N GLY A 50 -3.18 -6.32 -28.03
CA GLY A 50 -1.92 -5.63 -27.80
C GLY A 50 -1.78 -5.09 -26.37
N ALA A 51 -0.76 -4.24 -26.18
CA ALA A 51 -0.44 -3.69 -24.87
C ALA A 51 -1.49 -2.66 -24.40
N VAL A 52 -1.98 -2.84 -23.18
CA VAL A 52 -3.00 -1.98 -22.56
C VAL A 52 -2.45 -1.35 -21.28
N THR A 53 -2.62 -0.03 -21.15
CA THR A 53 -2.27 0.67 -19.91
C THR A 53 -3.38 0.51 -18.87
N CYS A 54 -3.08 -0.20 -17.80
CA CYS A 54 -3.98 -0.36 -16.65
C CYS A 54 -3.62 0.62 -15.54
N ARG A 55 -4.61 1.28 -14.95
CA ARG A 55 -4.43 2.23 -13.85
C ARG A 55 -5.33 1.88 -12.68
N ALA A 56 -4.73 1.34 -11.63
CA ALA A 56 -5.40 1.21 -10.35
C ALA A 56 -5.34 2.55 -9.61
N ARG A 57 -6.47 3.22 -9.50
CA ARG A 57 -6.60 4.53 -8.84
C ARG A 57 -7.12 4.37 -7.42
N ASN A 58 -6.82 5.36 -6.57
CA ASN A 58 -7.41 5.45 -5.23
C ASN A 58 -8.95 5.31 -5.31
N PRO A 59 -9.58 4.51 -4.41
CA PRO A 59 -9.03 3.84 -3.24
C PRO A 59 -8.49 2.41 -3.47
N LEU A 60 -8.46 1.92 -4.71
CA LEU A 60 -8.20 0.50 -5.00
C LEU A 60 -6.84 0.01 -4.46
N PRO A 61 -5.67 0.61 -4.77
CA PRO A 61 -4.40 0.09 -4.26
C PRO A 61 -4.33 0.10 -2.74
N LEU A 62 -4.82 1.16 -2.10
CA LEU A 62 -4.75 1.25 -0.63
C LEU A 62 -5.71 0.31 0.08
N LYS A 63 -6.90 0.06 -0.47
CA LYS A 63 -7.78 -0.97 0.08
C LYS A 63 -7.21 -2.37 -0.10
N THR A 64 -6.53 -2.62 -1.22
CA THR A 64 -5.80 -3.87 -1.45
C THR A 64 -4.65 -4.02 -0.44
N LEU A 65 -3.89 -2.95 -0.18
CA LEU A 65 -2.86 -2.94 0.85
C LEU A 65 -3.43 -3.19 2.25
N MET A 66 -4.53 -2.54 2.61
CA MET A 66 -5.21 -2.79 3.89
C MET A 66 -5.58 -4.26 4.07
N GLN A 67 -6.16 -4.89 3.03
CA GLN A 67 -6.50 -6.32 3.07
C GLN A 67 -5.25 -7.20 3.20
N LEU A 68 -4.20 -6.90 2.44
CA LEU A 68 -2.92 -7.60 2.53
C LEU A 68 -2.35 -7.54 3.95
N LEU A 69 -2.39 -6.37 4.60
CA LEU A 69 -1.91 -6.15 5.97
C LEU A 69 -2.86 -6.71 7.05
N GLY A 70 -3.99 -7.32 6.69
CA GLY A 70 -4.94 -7.91 7.64
C GLY A 70 -5.96 -6.94 8.23
N MET A 71 -6.04 -5.72 7.70
CA MET A 71 -7.04 -4.74 8.10
C MET A 71 -8.39 -5.02 7.40
N PRO A 72 -9.55 -4.68 8.00
CA PRO A 72 -10.88 -4.92 7.42
C PRO A 72 -11.20 -3.94 6.27
N GLY A 73 -10.35 -3.89 5.22
CA GLY A 73 -10.51 -2.99 4.08
C GLY A 73 -11.68 -3.34 3.16
N GLY A 74 -11.95 -4.63 3.00
CA GLY A 74 -12.96 -5.18 2.08
C GLY A 74 -12.67 -4.88 0.60
N PRO A 75 -13.35 -5.55 -0.32
CA PRO A 75 -13.14 -5.34 -1.75
C PRO A 75 -13.66 -3.99 -2.22
N CYS A 76 -13.15 -3.51 -3.35
CA CYS A 76 -13.73 -2.38 -4.04
C CYS A 76 -14.96 -2.80 -4.84
N ARG A 77 -15.99 -1.93 -4.88
CA ARG A 77 -17.16 -2.11 -5.73
C ARG A 77 -16.79 -1.79 -7.19
N ARG A 78 -17.55 -2.37 -8.13
CA ARG A 78 -17.47 -1.96 -9.54
C ARG A 78 -17.71 -0.46 -9.68
N PRO A 79 -17.00 0.24 -10.58
CA PRO A 79 -16.15 -0.28 -11.66
C PRO A 79 -14.68 -0.56 -11.26
N LEU A 80 -14.25 -0.31 -10.02
CA LEU A 80 -12.84 -0.43 -9.61
C LEU A 80 -12.35 -1.89 -9.54
N GLY A 81 -13.19 -2.80 -9.03
CA GLY A 81 -12.86 -4.23 -8.96
C GLY A 81 -11.59 -4.56 -8.16
N LYS A 82 -10.70 -5.34 -8.78
CA LYS A 82 -9.39 -5.74 -8.25
C LYS A 82 -8.25 -5.14 -9.08
N MET A 83 -7.04 -5.20 -8.56
CA MET A 83 -5.83 -4.85 -9.30
C MET A 83 -5.48 -5.92 -10.35
N THR A 84 -4.65 -5.59 -11.32
CA THR A 84 -3.95 -6.59 -12.13
C THR A 84 -2.88 -7.27 -11.28
N GLN A 85 -2.41 -8.44 -11.70
CA GLN A 85 -1.33 -9.13 -11.01
C GLN A 85 -0.05 -8.30 -10.96
N LYS A 86 0.35 -7.67 -12.07
CA LYS A 86 1.51 -6.76 -12.10
C LYS A 86 1.33 -5.58 -11.15
N GLY A 87 0.13 -4.97 -11.15
CA GLY A 87 -0.19 -3.87 -10.23
C GLY A 87 -0.13 -4.30 -8.76
N PHE A 88 -0.60 -5.50 -8.44
CA PHE A 88 -0.46 -6.06 -7.09
C PHE A 88 1.01 -6.28 -6.70
N HIS A 89 1.87 -6.77 -7.60
CA HIS A 89 3.29 -6.92 -7.31
C HIS A 89 3.97 -5.59 -7.01
N VAL A 90 3.65 -4.52 -7.75
CA VAL A 90 4.14 -3.16 -7.42
C VAL A 90 3.77 -2.76 -5.99
N LEU A 91 2.54 -3.04 -5.58
CA LEU A 91 2.06 -2.77 -4.23
C LEU A 91 2.78 -3.63 -3.18
N LEU A 92 2.96 -4.92 -3.45
CA LEU A 92 3.63 -5.86 -2.56
C LEU A 92 5.10 -5.48 -2.35
N ASP A 93 5.80 -5.11 -3.42
CA ASP A 93 7.21 -4.68 -3.36
C ASP A 93 7.37 -3.38 -2.56
N ALA A 94 6.46 -2.42 -2.74
CA ALA A 94 6.43 -1.20 -1.94
C ALA A 94 6.21 -1.50 -0.44
N ALA A 95 5.27 -2.39 -0.12
CA ALA A 95 5.02 -2.80 1.26
C ALA A 95 6.21 -3.54 1.88
N LYS A 96 6.86 -4.45 1.13
CA LYS A 96 8.08 -5.14 1.57
C LYS A 96 9.24 -4.17 1.79
N THR A 97 9.41 -3.19 0.91
CA THR A 97 10.43 -2.14 1.05
C THR A 97 10.23 -1.35 2.34
N VAL A 98 8.98 -0.96 2.65
CA VAL A 98 8.68 -0.26 3.90
C VAL A 98 8.90 -1.16 5.11
N GLN A 99 8.45 -2.40 5.09
CA GLN A 99 8.65 -3.35 6.19
C GLN A 99 10.13 -3.59 6.47
N ALA A 100 10.97 -3.69 5.43
CA ALA A 100 12.41 -3.92 5.58
C ALA A 100 13.17 -2.71 6.14
N ASN A 101 12.80 -1.49 5.74
CA ASN A 101 13.53 -0.28 6.06
C ASN A 101 12.94 0.50 7.26
N ASN A 102 11.62 0.43 7.46
CA ASN A 102 10.88 1.19 8.46
C ASN A 102 9.72 0.36 9.05
N PRO A 103 9.99 -0.80 9.69
CA PRO A 103 8.95 -1.72 10.17
C PRO A 103 7.98 -1.06 11.17
N GLU A 104 8.41 -0.01 11.87
CA GLU A 104 7.60 0.76 12.81
C GLU A 104 6.38 1.43 12.17
N ILE A 105 6.34 1.54 10.84
CA ILE A 105 5.18 2.07 10.11
C ILE A 105 4.00 1.08 10.17
N PHE A 106 4.27 -0.23 10.09
CA PHE A 106 3.24 -1.27 10.11
C PHE A 106 3.06 -1.91 11.49
N GLU A 107 3.98 -1.71 12.44
CA GLU A 107 3.88 -2.25 13.79
C GLU A 107 2.53 -1.98 14.47
N PRO A 108 1.94 -0.76 14.41
CA PRO A 108 0.64 -0.51 15.01
C PRO A 108 -0.49 -1.36 14.39
N ILE A 109 -0.40 -1.68 13.10
CA ILE A 109 -1.36 -2.55 12.41
C ILE A 109 -1.21 -3.98 12.93
N GLY A 110 0.02 -4.49 12.99
CA GLY A 110 0.31 -5.81 13.51
C GLY A 110 -0.21 -6.01 14.92
N SER A 111 0.06 -5.04 15.79
CA SER A 111 -0.37 -5.06 17.20
C SER A 111 -1.88 -4.96 17.35
N PHE A 112 -2.53 -4.02 16.65
CA PHE A 112 -3.97 -3.77 16.80
C PHE A 112 -4.84 -4.90 16.25
N PHE A 113 -4.47 -5.45 15.08
CA PHE A 113 -5.23 -6.52 14.43
C PHE A 113 -4.73 -7.92 14.79
N ASN A 114 -3.71 -8.03 15.65
CA ASN A 114 -3.08 -9.28 16.05
C ASN A 114 -2.65 -10.13 14.83
N VAL A 115 -1.90 -9.51 13.92
CA VAL A 115 -1.41 -10.14 12.69
C VAL A 115 0.10 -10.03 12.59
N ASN A 116 0.73 -11.05 12.01
CA ASN A 116 2.15 -11.00 11.68
C ASN A 116 2.32 -10.35 10.31
N ILE A 117 2.86 -9.15 10.26
CA ILE A 117 3.05 -8.38 9.01
C ILE A 117 4.01 -9.11 8.06
N GLU A 118 5.10 -9.67 8.57
CA GLU A 118 6.08 -10.40 7.77
C GLU A 118 5.46 -11.62 7.09
N ASP A 119 4.68 -12.41 7.82
CA ASP A 119 3.94 -13.55 7.26
C ASP A 119 2.93 -13.08 6.21
N ARG A 120 2.18 -12.00 6.48
CA ARG A 120 1.21 -11.46 5.53
C ARG A 120 1.84 -11.02 4.21
N LEU A 121 3.05 -10.46 4.25
CA LEU A 121 3.75 -10.00 3.05
C LEU A 121 4.43 -11.14 2.27
N ASN A 122 4.76 -12.26 2.91
CA ASN A 122 5.53 -13.34 2.29
C ASN A 122 4.72 -14.60 2.01
N ASN A 123 3.60 -14.82 2.68
CA ASN A 123 2.78 -16.01 2.52
C ASN A 123 1.75 -15.82 1.39
N PRO A 124 1.79 -16.62 0.31
CA PRO A 124 0.87 -16.51 -0.83
C PRO A 124 -0.60 -16.66 -0.46
N GLU A 125 -0.93 -17.37 0.63
CA GLU A 125 -2.32 -17.55 1.06
C GLU A 125 -3.00 -16.22 1.42
N PHE A 126 -2.27 -15.25 1.97
CA PHE A 126 -2.81 -13.91 2.25
C PHE A 126 -2.88 -13.00 1.05
N GLN A 127 -2.22 -13.38 -0.05
CA GLN A 127 -2.20 -12.64 -1.30
C GLN A 127 -3.30 -13.12 -2.26
N LYS A 128 -3.82 -14.31 -2.00
CA LYS A 128 -4.84 -14.96 -2.80
C LYS A 128 -6.06 -14.06 -2.96
N ASP A 129 -6.59 -14.00 -4.16
CA ASP A 129 -7.78 -13.21 -4.51
C ASP A 129 -7.65 -11.67 -4.42
N LEU A 130 -6.46 -11.12 -4.17
CA LEU A 130 -6.24 -9.66 -4.15
C LEU A 130 -6.07 -9.05 -5.55
N TRP A 131 -5.93 -9.86 -6.58
CA TRP A 131 -5.89 -9.44 -7.99
C TRP A 131 -6.81 -10.30 -8.86
N TYR A 132 -7.02 -9.89 -10.13
CA TYR A 132 -7.71 -10.70 -11.10
C TYR A 132 -6.80 -11.84 -11.58
N ASN A 133 -7.30 -13.07 -11.54
CA ASN A 133 -6.75 -14.23 -12.26
C ASN A 133 -7.52 -14.33 -13.58
N TYR A 134 -6.83 -14.14 -14.69
CA TYR A 134 -7.36 -14.33 -16.04
C TYR A 134 -6.95 -15.70 -16.57
#